data_e2d5d5f2bc0e1a9c1757dc362c29603b
#
_entry.id   e2d5d5f2bc0e1a9c1757dc362c29603b
#
_cell.length_a   1.000
_cell.length_b   1.000
_cell.length_c   1.000
_cell.angle_alpha   90.00
_cell.angle_beta   90.00
_cell.angle_gamma   90.00
#
_symmetry.space_group_name_H-M   'P 1'
#
loop_
_entity.id
_entity.type
_entity.pdbx_description
1 polymer ?
#
loop_
_entity_poly.entity_id
_entity_poly.type
_entity_poly.pdbx_seq_one_letter_code
_entity_poly.pdbx_strand_id
1 'polypeptide(L)'
;MRRRLRELRARLGLTLEDVAARAGIDTSTLSRLESGKRRLALDHLPRLAAALSVSTDELLGAAPTVDPRVRAPSHTRHLVTYWPLTRHSGTGPQAFKIRISARRRTPPAELPTHEGQEWLYVLSGRLQLILGEQQFVIEPGEAVEFSTWTPHWFGTVDGPVEAIILFGPHGERVHLRQ
;
A
#
# COMPACT_ATOMS: atom_id res chain seq x y z
N MET A 1 1.48 -4.58 26.97
CA MET A 1 0.52 -3.82 26.14
C MET A 1 0.31 -2.36 26.58
N ARG A 2 -0.09 -2.02 27.82
CA ARG A 2 -0.32 -0.63 28.29
C ARG A 2 0.90 0.27 28.10
N ARG A 3 2.06 -0.19 28.57
CA ARG A 3 3.34 0.49 28.35
C ARG A 3 3.64 0.67 26.88
N ARG A 4 3.34 -0.33 26.04
CA ARG A 4 3.56 -0.31 24.60
C ARG A 4 2.71 0.76 23.89
N LEU A 5 1.43 0.89 24.26
CA LEU A 5 0.54 1.93 23.73
C LEU A 5 1.12 3.33 23.96
N ARG A 6 1.55 3.62 25.20
CA ARG A 6 2.18 4.88 25.55
C ARG A 6 3.53 5.09 24.85
N GLU A 7 4.37 4.04 24.76
CA GLU A 7 5.66 4.09 24.05
C GLU A 7 5.49 4.37 22.56
N LEU A 8 4.53 3.74 21.89
CA LEU A 8 4.22 3.98 20.49
C LEU A 8 3.75 5.42 20.26
N ARG A 9 2.81 5.91 21.09
CA ARG A 9 2.33 7.29 21.01
C ARG A 9 3.47 8.29 21.20
N ALA A 10 4.30 8.10 22.25
CA ALA A 10 5.42 8.99 22.54
C ALA A 10 6.47 8.98 21.40
N ARG A 11 6.78 7.81 20.84
CA ARG A 11 7.71 7.66 19.70
C ARG A 11 7.24 8.40 18.46
N LEU A 12 5.93 8.49 18.26
CA LEU A 12 5.30 9.20 17.14
C LEU A 12 5.09 10.70 17.44
N GLY A 13 5.46 11.19 18.62
CA GLY A 13 5.26 12.59 19.01
C GLY A 13 3.81 13.00 19.17
N LEU A 14 2.89 12.03 19.32
CA LEU A 14 1.45 12.29 19.38
C LEU A 14 1.00 12.59 20.82
N THR A 15 0.04 13.53 20.96
CA THR A 15 -0.64 13.79 22.24
C THR A 15 -1.71 12.73 22.52
N LEU A 16 -2.27 12.72 23.73
CA LEU A 16 -3.43 11.87 24.06
C LEU A 16 -4.65 12.27 23.22
N GLU A 17 -4.84 13.56 22.98
CA GLU A 17 -5.91 14.12 22.16
C GLU A 17 -5.80 13.63 20.71
N ASP A 18 -4.61 13.67 20.12
CA ASP A 18 -4.37 13.22 18.72
C ASP A 18 -4.78 11.77 18.52
N VAL A 19 -4.31 10.88 19.42
CA VAL A 19 -4.61 9.46 19.30
C VAL A 19 -6.06 9.17 19.60
N ALA A 20 -6.65 9.83 20.59
CA ALA A 20 -8.06 9.68 20.95
C ALA A 20 -8.98 10.09 19.80
N ALA A 21 -8.72 11.24 19.18
CA ALA A 21 -9.46 11.73 18.01
C ALA A 21 -9.36 10.76 16.83
N ARG A 22 -8.15 10.29 16.50
CA ARG A 22 -7.92 9.32 15.39
C ARG A 22 -8.57 7.97 15.66
N ALA A 23 -8.59 7.53 16.92
CA ALA A 23 -9.18 6.24 17.32
C ALA A 23 -10.70 6.31 17.52
N GLY A 24 -11.30 7.52 17.51
CA GLY A 24 -12.72 7.72 17.79
C GLY A 24 -13.11 7.31 19.23
N ILE A 25 -12.26 7.62 20.23
CA ILE A 25 -12.50 7.39 21.64
C ILE A 25 -12.23 8.66 22.45
N ASP A 26 -12.80 8.75 23.66
CA ASP A 26 -12.51 9.88 24.55
C ASP A 26 -11.06 9.87 25.05
N THR A 27 -10.45 11.05 25.16
CA THR A 27 -9.11 11.24 25.74
C THR A 27 -9.00 10.64 27.14
N SER A 28 -10.04 10.78 27.97
CA SER A 28 -10.12 10.17 29.30
C SER A 28 -10.09 8.64 29.26
N THR A 29 -10.73 8.04 28.24
CA THR A 29 -10.70 6.59 27.99
C THR A 29 -9.29 6.14 27.65
N LEU A 30 -8.60 6.83 26.68
CA LEU A 30 -7.23 6.53 26.31
C LEU A 30 -6.26 6.66 27.49
N SER A 31 -6.37 7.72 28.26
CA SER A 31 -5.58 7.93 29.49
C SER A 31 -5.73 6.78 30.49
N ARG A 32 -6.97 6.32 30.71
CA ARG A 32 -7.25 5.17 31.59
C ARG A 32 -6.73 3.84 31.02
N LEU A 33 -6.72 3.67 29.71
CA LEU A 33 -6.13 2.51 29.04
C LEU A 33 -4.61 2.50 29.21
N GLU A 34 -3.92 3.63 28.98
CA GLU A 34 -2.47 3.75 29.16
C GLU A 34 -2.04 3.60 30.62
N SER A 35 -2.80 4.17 31.57
CA SER A 35 -2.53 4.06 33.00
C SER A 35 -2.96 2.71 33.60
N GLY A 36 -3.70 1.91 32.84
CA GLY A 36 -4.18 0.62 33.29
C GLY A 36 -5.40 0.64 34.21
N LYS A 37 -6.00 1.79 34.40
CA LYS A 37 -7.26 1.95 35.16
C LYS A 37 -8.50 1.42 34.41
N ARG A 38 -8.35 1.12 33.12
CA ARG A 38 -9.36 0.49 32.28
C ARG A 38 -8.77 -0.68 31.51
N ARG A 39 -9.53 -1.76 31.35
CA ARG A 39 -9.15 -2.89 30.49
C ARG A 39 -9.36 -2.51 29.03
N LEU A 40 -8.44 -2.93 28.18
CA LEU A 40 -8.59 -2.80 26.73
C LEU A 40 -9.60 -3.87 26.26
N ALA A 41 -10.63 -3.44 25.58
CA ALA A 41 -11.57 -4.33 24.90
C ALA A 41 -11.06 -4.61 23.46
N LEU A 42 -11.46 -5.74 22.90
CA LEU A 42 -10.99 -6.18 21.58
C LEU A 42 -11.39 -5.21 20.46
N ASP A 43 -12.53 -4.54 20.61
CA ASP A 43 -13.02 -3.52 19.66
C ASP A 43 -12.17 -2.24 19.60
N HIS A 44 -11.40 -1.95 20.64
CA HIS A 44 -10.47 -0.84 20.63
C HIS A 44 -9.18 -1.14 19.82
N LEU A 45 -8.79 -2.41 19.66
CA LEU A 45 -7.51 -2.79 19.06
C LEU A 45 -7.33 -2.29 17.63
N PRO A 46 -8.27 -2.53 16.69
CA PRO A 46 -8.10 -2.06 15.32
C PRO A 46 -8.02 -0.53 15.22
N ARG A 47 -8.86 0.17 16.01
CA ARG A 47 -8.91 1.64 16.03
C ARG A 47 -7.63 2.26 16.56
N LEU A 48 -7.09 1.72 17.66
CA LEU A 48 -5.84 2.19 18.25
C LEU A 48 -4.64 1.85 17.35
N ALA A 49 -4.63 0.68 16.74
CA ALA A 49 -3.59 0.29 15.79
C ALA A 49 -3.57 1.23 14.57
N ALA A 50 -4.74 1.52 14.00
CA ALA A 50 -4.89 2.48 12.90
C ALA A 50 -4.46 3.90 13.32
N ALA A 51 -4.89 4.38 14.48
CA ALA A 51 -4.53 5.71 15.00
C ALA A 51 -3.02 5.90 15.21
N LEU A 52 -2.31 4.81 15.51
CA LEU A 52 -0.86 4.78 15.70
C LEU A 52 -0.08 4.33 14.44
N SER A 53 -0.78 4.03 13.33
CA SER A 53 -0.18 3.53 12.08
C SER A 53 0.67 2.27 12.29
N VAL A 54 0.23 1.36 13.16
CA VAL A 54 0.88 0.07 13.45
C VAL A 54 -0.10 -1.09 13.23
N SER A 55 0.42 -2.32 13.13
CA SER A 55 -0.44 -3.51 13.15
C SER A 55 -0.99 -3.78 14.56
N THR A 56 -2.10 -4.51 14.65
CA THR A 56 -2.63 -5.01 15.94
C THR A 56 -1.62 -5.88 16.66
N ASP A 57 -0.85 -6.70 15.94
CA ASP A 57 0.20 -7.54 16.50
C ASP A 57 1.33 -6.71 17.09
N GLU A 58 1.75 -5.66 16.40
CA GLU A 58 2.75 -4.73 16.92
C GLU A 58 2.23 -4.00 18.16
N LEU A 59 0.97 -3.56 18.18
CA LEU A 59 0.33 -2.95 19.34
C LEU A 59 0.29 -3.90 20.54
N LEU A 60 0.01 -5.18 20.30
CA LEU A 60 -0.01 -6.24 21.31
C LEU A 60 1.38 -6.62 21.82
N GLY A 61 2.44 -6.17 21.13
CA GLY A 61 3.82 -6.52 21.47
C GLY A 61 4.19 -7.92 21.01
N ALA A 62 3.49 -8.46 20.03
CA ALA A 62 3.94 -9.67 19.35
C ALA A 62 5.36 -9.43 18.82
N ALA A 63 6.24 -10.40 19.04
CA ALA A 63 7.60 -10.30 18.54
C ALA A 63 7.60 -10.05 17.05
N PRO A 64 8.46 -9.16 16.51
CA PRO A 64 8.58 -9.00 15.08
C PRO A 64 8.85 -10.35 14.44
N THR A 65 8.22 -10.63 13.33
CA THR A 65 8.44 -11.87 12.57
C THR A 65 9.94 -12.10 12.42
N VAL A 66 10.43 -13.25 12.83
CA VAL A 66 11.86 -13.61 12.81
C VAL A 66 12.47 -13.47 11.39
N ASP A 67 11.66 -13.66 10.34
CA ASP A 67 12.08 -13.45 8.94
C ASP A 67 11.52 -12.12 8.43
N PRO A 68 12.36 -11.08 8.17
CA PRO A 68 11.91 -9.81 7.63
C PRO A 68 11.52 -9.89 6.14
N ARG A 69 11.84 -10.98 5.45
CA ARG A 69 11.56 -11.12 4.02
C ARG A 69 10.08 -11.22 3.74
N VAL A 70 9.63 -10.56 2.67
CA VAL A 70 8.27 -10.72 2.15
C VAL A 70 8.26 -11.93 1.22
N ARG A 71 7.45 -12.93 1.54
CA ARG A 71 7.30 -14.17 0.76
C ARG A 71 5.82 -14.39 0.47
N ALA A 72 5.26 -13.55 -0.40
CA ALA A 72 3.90 -13.72 -0.86
C ALA A 72 3.88 -14.36 -2.25
N PRO A 73 2.89 -15.22 -2.56
CA PRO A 73 2.75 -15.79 -3.89
C PRO A 73 2.49 -14.70 -4.93
N SER A 74 3.02 -14.89 -6.13
CA SER A 74 2.69 -14.04 -7.27
C SER A 74 1.32 -14.41 -7.82
N HIS A 75 0.69 -13.46 -8.47
CA HIS A 75 -0.54 -13.68 -9.24
C HIS A 75 -0.41 -13.02 -10.61
N THR A 76 -1.09 -13.58 -11.61
CA THR A 76 -1.07 -13.07 -12.98
C THR A 76 -2.46 -12.68 -13.40
N ARG A 77 -2.60 -11.47 -13.95
CA ARG A 77 -3.83 -10.95 -14.49
C ARG A 77 -3.56 -10.08 -15.71
N HIS A 78 -4.38 -10.19 -16.76
CA HIS A 78 -4.27 -9.40 -17.97
C HIS A 78 -2.85 -9.32 -18.56
N LEU A 79 -2.12 -10.45 -18.57
CA LEU A 79 -0.74 -10.56 -19.05
C LEU A 79 0.29 -9.77 -18.20
N VAL A 80 -0.04 -9.44 -16.97
CA VAL A 80 0.86 -8.85 -15.96
C VAL A 80 0.94 -9.78 -14.76
N THR A 81 2.16 -10.12 -14.36
CA THR A 81 2.43 -10.89 -13.15
C THR A 81 2.90 -9.94 -12.05
N TYR A 82 2.30 -10.04 -10.88
CA TYR A 82 2.54 -9.21 -9.71
C TYR A 82 3.20 -10.04 -8.60
N TRP A 83 4.32 -9.57 -8.04
CA TRP A 83 4.96 -10.10 -6.84
C TRP A 83 4.88 -9.06 -5.74
N PRO A 84 4.14 -9.29 -4.65
CA PRO A 84 4.10 -8.37 -3.52
C PRO A 84 5.48 -8.19 -2.91
N LEU A 85 5.90 -6.95 -2.70
CA LEU A 85 7.16 -6.57 -2.04
C LEU A 85 6.94 -6.04 -0.62
N THR A 86 5.70 -5.71 -0.29
CA THR A 86 5.29 -5.28 1.05
C THR A 86 4.31 -6.28 1.65
N ARG A 87 4.31 -6.40 2.98
CA ARG A 87 3.26 -7.14 3.69
C ARG A 87 1.99 -6.30 3.68
N HIS A 88 0.86 -6.95 3.48
CA HIS A 88 -0.44 -6.28 3.53
C HIS A 88 -0.70 -5.73 4.93
N SER A 89 -0.60 -4.41 5.12
CA SER A 89 -0.78 -3.73 6.40
C SER A 89 -2.01 -2.82 6.48
N GLY A 90 -2.91 -2.91 5.51
CA GLY A 90 -4.22 -2.23 5.52
C GLY A 90 -4.21 -0.71 5.28
N THR A 91 -3.15 0.02 5.57
CA THR A 91 -3.16 1.50 5.56
C THR A 91 -1.97 2.16 4.84
N GLY A 92 -0.96 1.39 4.44
CA GLY A 92 0.23 1.92 3.77
C GLY A 92 0.23 1.72 2.26
N PRO A 93 1.12 2.40 1.53
CA PRO A 93 1.35 2.14 0.12
C PRO A 93 1.84 0.70 -0.07
N GLN A 94 1.37 0.06 -1.13
CA GLN A 94 1.77 -1.30 -1.46
C GLN A 94 2.70 -1.30 -2.65
N ALA A 95 3.85 -1.95 -2.48
CA ALA A 95 4.83 -2.12 -3.51
C ALA A 95 4.73 -3.51 -4.14
N PHE A 96 4.81 -3.57 -5.46
CA PHE A 96 4.88 -4.80 -6.23
C PHE A 96 6.04 -4.72 -7.23
N LYS A 97 6.74 -5.83 -7.42
CA LYS A 97 7.44 -6.06 -8.68
C LYS A 97 6.40 -6.56 -9.67
N ILE A 98 6.40 -6.01 -10.88
CA ILE A 98 5.55 -6.47 -11.96
C ILE A 98 6.40 -6.96 -13.15
N ARG A 99 5.85 -7.93 -13.88
CA ARG A 99 6.35 -8.33 -15.18
C ARG A 99 5.21 -8.29 -16.19
N ILE A 100 5.35 -7.43 -17.18
CA ILE A 100 4.44 -7.28 -18.30
C ILE A 100 4.90 -8.25 -19.38
N SER A 101 3.98 -9.10 -19.84
CA SER A 101 4.27 -10.03 -20.94
C SER A 101 4.49 -9.28 -22.25
N ALA A 102 5.42 -9.76 -23.07
CA ALA A 102 5.64 -9.26 -24.44
C ALA A 102 4.39 -9.27 -25.33
N ARG A 103 3.34 -9.98 -24.91
CA ARG A 103 2.04 -10.04 -25.63
C ARG A 103 1.12 -8.86 -25.29
N ARG A 104 1.39 -8.09 -24.22
CA ARG A 104 0.55 -6.97 -23.79
C ARG A 104 0.88 -5.71 -24.59
N ARG A 105 0.49 -5.67 -25.87
CA ARG A 105 0.81 -4.59 -26.82
C ARG A 105 -0.41 -3.77 -27.23
N THR A 106 -1.61 -4.28 -27.02
CA THR A 106 -2.85 -3.63 -27.44
C THR A 106 -3.61 -3.16 -26.23
N PRO A 107 -3.91 -1.87 -26.13
CA PRO A 107 -4.77 -1.35 -25.06
C PRO A 107 -6.21 -1.85 -25.24
N PRO A 108 -7.01 -1.88 -24.17
CA PRO A 108 -8.45 -2.10 -24.26
C PRO A 108 -9.14 -0.94 -25.01
N ALA A 109 -10.36 -1.16 -25.49
CA ALA A 109 -11.14 -0.13 -26.17
C ALA A 109 -11.42 1.08 -25.26
N GLU A 110 -11.65 0.82 -23.97
CA GLU A 110 -11.81 1.84 -22.96
C GLU A 110 -10.68 1.73 -21.95
N LEU A 111 -9.99 2.84 -21.72
CA LEU A 111 -8.92 2.90 -20.74
C LEU A 111 -9.51 2.99 -19.31
N PRO A 112 -9.05 2.18 -18.36
CA PRO A 112 -9.56 2.23 -17.00
C PRO A 112 -9.16 3.52 -16.28
N THR A 113 -10.01 3.91 -15.32
CA THR A 113 -9.74 4.96 -14.34
C THR A 113 -10.05 4.43 -12.95
N HIS A 114 -9.38 4.92 -11.95
CA HIS A 114 -9.67 4.64 -10.53
C HIS A 114 -9.15 5.73 -9.61
N GLU A 115 -9.56 5.69 -8.36
CA GLU A 115 -9.09 6.63 -7.35
C GLU A 115 -7.65 6.35 -6.95
N GLY A 116 -6.84 7.42 -6.87
CA GLY A 116 -5.50 7.38 -6.30
C GLY A 116 -4.41 7.94 -7.21
N GLN A 117 -3.20 7.53 -6.90
CA GLN A 117 -1.99 7.81 -7.67
C GLN A 117 -1.21 6.52 -7.88
N GLU A 118 -0.57 6.41 -9.01
CA GLU A 118 0.39 5.35 -9.30
C GLU A 118 1.77 5.95 -9.50
N TRP A 119 2.75 5.27 -8.94
CA TRP A 119 4.16 5.49 -9.18
C TRP A 119 4.77 4.20 -9.71
N LEU A 120 5.57 4.31 -10.77
CA LEU A 120 6.19 3.17 -11.42
C LEU A 120 7.64 3.49 -11.77
N TYR A 121 8.54 2.51 -11.60
CA TYR A 121 9.94 2.58 -11.98
C TYR A 121 10.32 1.38 -12.85
N VAL A 122 10.84 1.63 -14.05
CA VAL A 122 11.19 0.57 -15.00
C VAL A 122 12.57 -0.01 -14.66
N LEU A 123 12.62 -1.32 -14.44
CA LEU A 123 13.84 -2.07 -14.18
C LEU A 123 14.49 -2.59 -15.47
N SER A 124 13.67 -3.10 -16.40
CA SER A 124 14.14 -3.63 -17.69
C SER A 124 13.03 -3.66 -18.73
N GLY A 125 13.40 -3.63 -19.99
CA GLY A 125 12.46 -3.54 -21.11
C GLY A 125 11.96 -2.11 -21.32
N ARG A 126 11.21 -1.86 -22.39
CA ARG A 126 10.63 -0.56 -22.71
C ARG A 126 9.13 -0.58 -22.47
N LEU A 127 8.68 0.19 -21.49
CA LEU A 127 7.28 0.27 -21.10
C LEU A 127 6.55 1.27 -21.97
N GLN A 128 5.42 0.87 -22.53
CA GLN A 128 4.48 1.77 -23.16
C GLN A 128 3.46 2.23 -22.12
N LEU A 129 3.37 3.52 -21.87
CA LEU A 129 2.34 4.16 -21.05
C LEU A 129 1.41 4.97 -21.95
N ILE A 130 0.12 4.71 -21.84
CA ILE A 130 -0.94 5.59 -22.38
C ILE A 130 -1.56 6.30 -21.19
N LEU A 131 -1.64 7.64 -21.26
CA LEU A 131 -2.18 8.49 -20.22
C LEU A 131 -3.08 9.57 -20.88
N GLY A 132 -4.40 9.36 -20.81
CA GLY A 132 -5.36 10.11 -21.60
C GLY A 132 -5.12 9.91 -23.09
N GLU A 133 -4.87 11.00 -23.83
CA GLU A 133 -4.57 10.98 -25.25
C GLU A 133 -3.06 10.89 -25.57
N GLN A 134 -2.22 10.92 -24.54
CA GLN A 134 -0.76 10.93 -24.69
C GLN A 134 -0.19 9.52 -24.59
N GLN A 135 0.88 9.28 -25.35
CA GLN A 135 1.64 8.03 -25.29
C GLN A 135 3.10 8.33 -24.96
N PHE A 136 3.63 7.55 -24.06
CA PHE A 136 5.00 7.64 -23.59
C PHE A 136 5.70 6.29 -23.71
N VAL A 137 6.98 6.32 -24.02
CA VAL A 137 7.88 5.17 -23.84
C VAL A 137 8.78 5.49 -22.67
N ILE A 138 8.75 4.62 -21.66
CA ILE A 138 9.53 4.76 -20.45
C ILE A 138 10.66 3.75 -20.50
N GLU A 139 11.89 4.25 -20.49
CA GLU A 139 13.11 3.45 -20.58
C GLU A 139 13.54 2.88 -19.22
N PRO A 140 14.37 1.84 -19.19
CA PRO A 140 14.97 1.36 -17.94
C PRO A 140 15.68 2.48 -17.17
N GLY A 141 15.41 2.59 -15.87
CA GLY A 141 15.96 3.64 -15.01
C GLY A 141 15.08 4.87 -14.88
N GLU A 142 14.00 4.96 -15.64
CA GLU A 142 13.05 6.06 -15.53
C GLU A 142 11.88 5.72 -14.60
N ALA A 143 11.36 6.76 -13.94
CA ALA A 143 10.17 6.70 -13.11
C ALA A 143 9.05 7.57 -13.69
N VAL A 144 7.82 7.18 -13.42
CA VAL A 144 6.62 7.98 -13.73
C VAL A 144 5.70 8.01 -12.52
N GLU A 145 5.01 9.13 -12.35
CA GLU A 145 3.96 9.33 -11.36
C GLU A 145 2.80 10.06 -12.01
N PHE A 146 1.60 9.56 -11.80
CA PHE A 146 0.40 10.16 -12.37
C PHE A 146 -0.85 9.89 -11.53
N SER A 147 -1.86 10.76 -11.69
CA SER A 147 -3.18 10.55 -11.11
C SER A 147 -3.95 9.50 -11.91
N THR A 148 -4.46 8.49 -11.22
CA THR A 148 -5.23 7.39 -11.81
C THR A 148 -6.67 7.76 -12.19
N TRP A 149 -7.10 9.00 -11.90
CA TRP A 149 -8.29 9.60 -12.49
C TRP A 149 -8.14 9.88 -13.99
N THR A 150 -6.89 10.01 -14.47
CA THR A 150 -6.62 10.07 -15.90
C THR A 150 -6.71 8.66 -16.48
N PRO A 151 -7.50 8.42 -17.55
CA PRO A 151 -7.56 7.14 -18.22
C PRO A 151 -6.16 6.66 -18.61
N HIS A 152 -5.78 5.45 -18.20
CA HIS A 152 -4.41 5.00 -18.35
C HIS A 152 -4.31 3.50 -18.64
N TRP A 153 -3.20 3.14 -19.28
CA TRP A 153 -2.86 1.75 -19.54
C TRP A 153 -1.35 1.62 -19.77
N PHE A 154 -0.79 0.51 -19.35
CA PHE A 154 0.60 0.21 -19.68
C PHE A 154 0.75 -1.18 -20.29
N GLY A 155 1.65 -1.22 -21.25
CA GLY A 155 2.02 -2.41 -21.99
C GLY A 155 3.51 -2.43 -22.29
N THR A 156 3.86 -3.07 -23.37
CA THR A 156 5.26 -3.19 -23.80
C THR A 156 5.43 -2.76 -25.26
N VAL A 157 6.57 -2.18 -25.57
CA VAL A 157 6.95 -1.79 -26.94
C VAL A 157 7.40 -3.01 -27.74
N ASP A 158 8.38 -3.77 -27.24
CA ASP A 158 9.09 -4.78 -28.04
C ASP A 158 9.43 -6.09 -27.32
N GLY A 159 9.33 -6.14 -26.00
CA GLY A 159 9.70 -7.33 -25.19
C GLY A 159 9.00 -7.33 -23.86
N PRO A 160 9.30 -8.27 -22.98
CA PRO A 160 8.77 -8.22 -21.62
C PRO A 160 9.36 -7.02 -20.86
N VAL A 161 8.56 -6.43 -19.96
CA VAL A 161 8.98 -5.32 -19.12
C VAL A 161 8.96 -5.78 -17.67
N GLU A 162 9.99 -5.43 -16.90
CA GLU A 162 9.97 -5.53 -15.44
C GLU A 162 10.00 -4.14 -14.82
N ALA A 163 9.15 -3.93 -13.81
CA ALA A 163 9.04 -2.65 -13.12
C ALA A 163 8.69 -2.86 -11.64
N ILE A 164 8.94 -1.82 -10.84
CA ILE A 164 8.35 -1.69 -9.51
C ILE A 164 7.19 -0.73 -9.63
N ILE A 165 6.05 -1.08 -9.02
CA ILE A 165 4.88 -0.21 -8.95
C ILE A 165 4.46 -0.02 -7.50
N LEU A 166 4.06 1.21 -7.17
CA LEU A 166 3.50 1.57 -5.89
C LEU A 166 2.03 1.97 -6.09
N PHE A 167 1.15 1.30 -5.38
CA PHE A 167 -0.25 1.68 -5.30
C PHE A 167 -0.54 2.42 -4.01
N GLY A 168 -1.29 3.51 -4.09
CA GLY A 168 -1.94 4.11 -2.94
C GLY A 168 -2.97 3.15 -2.31
N PRO A 169 -3.57 3.52 -1.16
CA PRO A 169 -4.48 2.64 -0.39
C PRO A 169 -5.67 2.07 -1.17
N HIS A 170 -6.06 2.68 -2.28
CA HIS A 170 -7.22 2.29 -3.09
C HIS A 170 -6.86 1.63 -4.44
N GLY A 171 -5.63 1.83 -4.94
CA GLY A 171 -5.20 1.33 -6.26
C GLY A 171 -5.14 -0.20 -6.38
N GLU A 172 -4.90 -0.90 -5.28
CA GLU A 172 -4.83 -2.37 -5.25
C GLU A 172 -6.14 -3.04 -5.71
N ARG A 173 -7.29 -2.45 -5.38
CA ARG A 173 -8.59 -3.08 -5.64
C ARG A 173 -8.88 -3.24 -7.13
N VAL A 174 -8.44 -2.31 -7.95
CA VAL A 174 -8.73 -2.31 -9.40
C VAL A 174 -7.83 -3.28 -10.15
N HIS A 175 -6.57 -3.38 -9.75
CA HIS A 175 -5.60 -4.24 -10.43
C HIS A 175 -5.58 -5.68 -9.92
N LEU A 176 -6.03 -5.93 -8.68
CA LEU A 176 -5.86 -7.22 -8.00
C LEU A 176 -7.15 -7.92 -7.57
N ARG A 177 -8.28 -7.24 -7.43
CA ARG A 177 -9.47 -7.76 -6.71
C ARG A 177 -10.80 -7.75 -7.48
N GLN A 178 -10.83 -7.73 -8.80
CA GLN A 178 -12.11 -7.99 -9.49
C GLN A 178 -12.15 -9.40 -10.02
#